data_5568b2bed7f45711c5acce46ba39632b
#
_entry.id   5568b2bed7f45711c5acce46ba39632b
#
_cell.length_a   1.000
_cell.length_b   1.000
_cell.length_c   1.000
_cell.angle_alpha   90.00
_cell.angle_beta   90.00
_cell.angle_gamma   90.00
#
_symmetry.space_group_name_H-M   'P 1'
#
loop_
_entity.id
_entity.type
_entity.pdbx_description
1 polymer ?
#
loop_
_entity_poly.entity_id
_entity_poly.type
_entity_poly.pdbx_seq_one_letter_code
_entity_poly.pdbx_strand_id
1 'polypeptide(L)'
;MANPPFEEISKTIPFGSSYATAFLSPQKNIIYLFGGIVKDVNTDLDIFKSVLYSYNLETNEWTIPITNGIAPGRRRDMNGVINNKTGKFYVFGGAIDPETGSQSTIALNDMNIFDTISLTWSKGSSIYAPLPRMDFTTTLLSNGIIVFIGGRETNNLVDVDINQLVLYDTTNDKWSSMTARGVILENRNAHSAVLTPDERIIVFGGCKGMNETILNQLAILNTKTYPYEWSIPQVSALNSSPPESIQLHSATLIENYMFINFGQNYQIQNSELQKPFFYILNIRDFTWVTQFEPKQSPVTTNSVTPITTVPISSTSISPNLTAEKSGQIGIILGAVGLSVVIITVAGFLGYKFYKKQKYNRAIPTSGQIQT
;
A
#
# COMPACT_ATOMS: atom_id res chain seq x y z
N MET A 1 -3.86 19.66 6.09
CA MET A 1 -3.81 18.58 5.09
C MET A 1 -3.10 19.13 3.86
N ALA A 2 -2.18 18.36 3.29
CA ALA A 2 -1.60 18.69 1.99
C ALA A 2 -2.65 18.54 0.88
N ASN A 3 -2.54 19.34 -0.18
CA ASN A 3 -3.34 19.13 -1.39
C ASN A 3 -2.75 17.94 -2.15
N PRO A 4 -3.49 16.85 -2.35
CA PRO A 4 -2.97 15.71 -3.07
C PRO A 4 -2.77 16.06 -4.55
N PRO A 5 -1.58 15.86 -5.12
CA PRO A 5 -1.32 16.06 -6.54
C PRO A 5 -1.81 14.85 -7.35
N PHE A 6 -3.08 14.48 -7.18
CA PHE A 6 -3.63 13.32 -7.87
C PHE A 6 -4.11 13.70 -9.26
N GLU A 7 -3.63 12.99 -10.25
CA GLU A 7 -4.17 13.00 -11.60
C GLU A 7 -4.88 11.67 -11.87
N GLU A 8 -6.01 11.73 -12.53
CA GLU A 8 -6.70 10.54 -13.00
C GLU A 8 -5.97 9.99 -14.23
N ILE A 9 -5.18 8.94 -14.02
CA ILE A 9 -4.36 8.32 -15.08
C ILE A 9 -5.10 7.32 -15.95
N SER A 10 -6.28 6.86 -15.53
CA SER A 10 -7.09 5.93 -16.30
C SER A 10 -8.56 6.19 -16.07
N LYS A 11 -9.25 6.59 -17.14
CA LYS A 11 -10.71 6.65 -17.18
C LYS A 11 -11.37 5.26 -17.28
N THR A 12 -10.57 4.20 -17.32
CA THR A 12 -10.99 2.85 -17.70
C THR A 12 -10.75 1.79 -16.64
N ILE A 13 -10.83 2.15 -15.33
CA ILE A 13 -10.90 1.09 -14.32
C ILE A 13 -12.23 0.38 -14.50
N PRO A 14 -12.22 -0.90 -14.95
CA PRO A 14 -13.45 -1.59 -15.30
C PRO A 14 -14.25 -2.09 -14.09
N PHE A 15 -13.74 -1.85 -12.88
CA PHE A 15 -14.33 -2.34 -11.64
C PHE A 15 -13.95 -1.45 -10.45
N GLY A 16 -14.80 -1.43 -9.42
CA GLY A 16 -14.46 -0.93 -8.09
C GLY A 16 -13.72 -2.01 -7.29
N SER A 17 -12.77 -1.62 -6.45
CA SER A 17 -12.04 -2.55 -5.57
C SER A 17 -11.89 -1.99 -4.17
N SER A 18 -12.04 -2.86 -3.15
CA SER A 18 -11.77 -2.55 -1.74
C SER A 18 -11.12 -3.74 -1.04
N TYR A 19 -10.35 -3.48 0.02
CA TYR A 19 -9.68 -4.50 0.83
C TYR A 19 -8.72 -5.42 0.05
N ALA A 20 -8.26 -4.97 -1.11
CA ALA A 20 -7.26 -5.64 -1.92
C ALA A 20 -5.85 -5.23 -1.52
N THR A 21 -4.86 -5.99 -1.96
CA THR A 21 -3.46 -5.58 -1.92
C THR A 21 -2.93 -5.36 -3.33
N ALA A 22 -2.10 -4.35 -3.51
CA ALA A 22 -1.49 -4.05 -4.79
C ALA A 22 0.03 -3.97 -4.68
N PHE A 23 0.74 -4.36 -5.73
CA PHE A 23 2.18 -4.32 -5.79
C PHE A 23 2.68 -4.03 -7.20
N LEU A 24 3.84 -3.38 -7.29
CA LEU A 24 4.51 -3.08 -8.54
C LEU A 24 5.46 -4.22 -8.92
N SER A 25 5.47 -4.63 -10.18
CA SER A 25 6.44 -5.61 -10.69
C SER A 25 7.88 -5.12 -10.51
N PRO A 26 8.88 -6.02 -10.40
CA PRO A 26 10.29 -5.63 -10.31
C PRO A 26 10.76 -4.76 -11.48
N GLN A 27 10.19 -4.95 -12.67
CA GLN A 27 10.46 -4.16 -13.88
C GLN A 27 9.79 -2.77 -13.83
N LYS A 28 8.95 -2.52 -12.83
CA LYS A 28 8.26 -1.24 -12.60
C LYS A 28 7.32 -0.80 -13.74
N ASN A 29 6.83 -1.73 -14.53
CA ASN A 29 5.93 -1.47 -15.65
C ASN A 29 4.53 -2.07 -15.48
N ILE A 30 4.33 -2.97 -14.51
CA ILE A 30 3.04 -3.61 -14.25
C ILE A 30 2.68 -3.45 -12.77
N ILE A 31 1.48 -2.95 -12.50
CA ILE A 31 0.86 -3.00 -11.18
C ILE A 31 -0.08 -4.19 -11.14
N TYR A 32 0.12 -5.05 -10.16
CA TYR A 32 -0.78 -6.15 -9.86
C TYR A 32 -1.74 -5.75 -8.73
N LEU A 33 -3.00 -6.14 -8.87
CA LEU A 33 -4.03 -6.03 -7.84
C LEU A 33 -4.51 -7.44 -7.50
N PHE A 34 -4.33 -7.83 -6.24
CA PHE A 34 -4.68 -9.16 -5.74
C PHE A 34 -5.81 -9.10 -4.71
N GLY A 35 -6.80 -9.99 -4.89
CA GLY A 35 -7.87 -10.20 -3.92
C GLY A 35 -8.85 -9.02 -3.84
N GLY A 36 -9.32 -8.77 -2.62
CA GLY A 36 -10.30 -7.74 -2.31
C GLY A 36 -11.72 -8.07 -2.77
N ILE A 37 -12.63 -7.18 -2.44
CA ILE A 37 -13.99 -7.15 -2.97
C ILE A 37 -13.91 -6.39 -4.30
N VAL A 38 -14.36 -7.01 -5.38
CA VAL A 38 -14.33 -6.40 -6.72
C VAL A 38 -15.74 -6.33 -7.27
N LYS A 39 -16.15 -5.15 -7.72
CA LYS A 39 -17.51 -4.89 -8.19
C LYS A 39 -17.52 -4.22 -9.55
N ASP A 40 -18.49 -4.56 -10.35
CA ASP A 40 -18.78 -3.87 -11.60
C ASP A 40 -19.24 -2.44 -11.33
N VAL A 41 -18.63 -1.46 -12.00
CA VAL A 41 -18.89 -0.04 -11.76
C VAL A 41 -20.29 0.43 -12.18
N ASN A 42 -20.94 -0.31 -13.07
CA ASN A 42 -22.25 0.05 -13.62
C ASN A 42 -23.41 -0.65 -12.86
N THR A 43 -23.20 -1.91 -12.47
CA THR A 43 -24.25 -2.75 -11.90
C THR A 43 -24.16 -2.94 -10.39
N ASP A 44 -23.04 -2.58 -9.78
CA ASP A 44 -22.74 -2.79 -8.36
C ASP A 44 -22.69 -4.28 -7.94
N LEU A 45 -22.62 -5.18 -8.90
CA LEU A 45 -22.56 -6.62 -8.65
C LEU A 45 -21.11 -7.07 -8.41
N ASP A 46 -20.94 -8.05 -7.56
CA ASP A 46 -19.64 -8.66 -7.29
C ASP A 46 -19.10 -9.38 -8.52
N ILE A 47 -17.80 -9.17 -8.80
CA ILE A 47 -17.10 -9.81 -9.91
C ILE A 47 -16.14 -10.86 -9.35
N PHE A 48 -16.36 -12.14 -9.71
CA PHE A 48 -15.53 -13.26 -9.28
C PHE A 48 -14.62 -13.81 -10.40
N LYS A 49 -14.43 -13.07 -11.47
CA LYS A 49 -13.75 -13.54 -12.69
C LYS A 49 -12.29 -13.90 -12.47
N SER A 50 -11.57 -13.17 -11.61
CA SER A 50 -10.17 -13.45 -11.32
C SER A 50 -9.79 -12.99 -9.92
N VAL A 51 -8.76 -13.60 -9.32
CA VAL A 51 -8.15 -13.16 -8.05
C VAL A 51 -7.03 -12.17 -8.27
N LEU A 52 -6.51 -12.07 -9.49
CA LEU A 52 -5.38 -11.22 -9.85
C LEU A 52 -5.71 -10.43 -11.11
N TYR A 53 -5.52 -9.13 -11.03
CA TYR A 53 -5.58 -8.21 -12.18
C TYR A 53 -4.23 -7.53 -12.35
N SER A 54 -3.92 -7.12 -13.56
CA SER A 54 -2.71 -6.37 -13.86
C SER A 54 -3.04 -5.11 -14.67
N TYR A 55 -2.35 -4.03 -14.34
CA TYR A 55 -2.38 -2.78 -15.07
C TYR A 55 -1.00 -2.50 -15.65
N ASN A 56 -0.93 -2.36 -16.96
CA ASN A 56 0.31 -2.03 -17.66
C ASN A 56 0.46 -0.50 -17.71
N LEU A 57 1.56 0.02 -17.16
CA LEU A 57 1.85 1.45 -17.08
C LEU A 57 2.26 2.07 -18.43
N GLU A 58 2.66 1.26 -19.40
CA GLU A 58 3.06 1.71 -20.74
C GLU A 58 1.86 1.81 -21.68
N THR A 59 0.97 0.79 -21.63
CA THR A 59 -0.22 0.74 -22.51
C THR A 59 -1.46 1.35 -21.86
N ASN A 60 -1.45 1.58 -20.54
CA ASN A 60 -2.57 2.05 -19.74
C ASN A 60 -3.78 1.08 -19.78
N GLU A 61 -3.53 -0.22 -19.85
CA GLU A 61 -4.57 -1.23 -19.96
C GLU A 61 -4.63 -2.16 -18.76
N TRP A 62 -5.86 -2.50 -18.35
CA TRP A 62 -6.14 -3.55 -17.40
C TRP A 62 -6.32 -4.90 -18.10
N THR A 63 -5.65 -5.92 -17.57
CA THR A 63 -5.75 -7.30 -18.06
C THR A 63 -5.88 -8.29 -16.91
N ILE A 64 -6.29 -9.50 -17.24
CA ILE A 64 -6.24 -10.65 -16.34
C ILE A 64 -5.07 -11.52 -16.79
N PRO A 65 -3.98 -11.60 -16.03
CA PRO A 65 -2.82 -12.40 -16.42
C PRO A 65 -3.18 -13.88 -16.42
N ILE A 66 -2.69 -14.60 -17.43
CA ILE A 66 -2.76 -16.07 -17.45
C ILE A 66 -1.68 -16.60 -16.53
N THR A 67 -2.07 -17.31 -15.48
CA THR A 67 -1.15 -17.80 -14.45
C THR A 67 -1.11 -19.32 -14.44
N ASN A 68 0.03 -19.87 -14.03
CA ASN A 68 0.24 -21.30 -13.82
C ASN A 68 0.14 -21.66 -12.33
N GLY A 69 0.05 -22.95 -12.04
CA GLY A 69 -0.11 -23.45 -10.67
C GLY A 69 -1.53 -23.24 -10.14
N ILE A 70 -1.70 -23.39 -8.83
CA ILE A 70 -3.01 -23.26 -8.17
C ILE A 70 -3.07 -21.89 -7.51
N ALA A 71 -3.81 -20.97 -8.14
CA ALA A 71 -4.10 -19.67 -7.57
C ALA A 71 -4.92 -19.81 -6.28
N PRO A 72 -4.65 -19.00 -5.24
CA PRO A 72 -5.51 -18.99 -4.06
C PRO A 72 -6.90 -18.46 -4.36
N GLY A 73 -7.87 -18.79 -3.51
CA GLY A 73 -9.20 -18.18 -3.57
C GLY A 73 -9.12 -16.67 -3.31
N ARG A 74 -10.06 -15.90 -3.93
CA ARG A 74 -10.21 -14.48 -3.65
C ARG A 74 -10.45 -14.26 -2.17
N ARG A 75 -9.75 -13.31 -1.59
CA ARG A 75 -9.77 -13.00 -0.17
C ARG A 75 -9.62 -11.50 0.05
N ARG A 76 -9.97 -11.03 1.21
CA ARG A 76 -9.86 -9.64 1.63
C ARG A 76 -9.13 -9.48 2.96
N ASP A 77 -8.84 -8.24 3.35
CA ASP A 77 -8.20 -7.88 4.63
C ASP A 77 -6.84 -8.58 4.86
N MET A 78 -6.11 -8.80 3.75
CA MET A 78 -4.74 -9.28 3.79
C MET A 78 -3.79 -8.20 3.31
N ASN A 79 -2.54 -8.35 3.69
CA ASN A 79 -1.43 -7.55 3.18
C ASN A 79 -0.39 -8.48 2.55
N GLY A 80 0.18 -8.06 1.43
CA GLY A 80 1.22 -8.82 0.74
C GLY A 80 2.42 -7.96 0.40
N VAL A 81 3.57 -8.61 0.21
CA VAL A 81 4.82 -7.95 -0.12
C VAL A 81 5.49 -8.60 -1.33
N ILE A 82 6.14 -7.76 -2.15
CA ILE A 82 6.94 -8.20 -3.28
C ILE A 82 8.43 -8.18 -2.93
N ASN A 83 9.13 -9.25 -3.24
CA ASN A 83 10.59 -9.27 -3.23
C ASN A 83 11.10 -8.85 -4.61
N ASN A 84 11.52 -7.60 -4.74
CA ASN A 84 12.00 -7.04 -6.01
C ASN A 84 13.28 -7.71 -6.54
N LYS A 85 14.05 -8.45 -5.71
CA LYS A 85 15.23 -9.19 -6.15
C LYS A 85 14.86 -10.51 -6.83
N THR A 86 13.82 -11.17 -6.36
CA THR A 86 13.41 -12.50 -6.83
C THR A 86 12.18 -12.48 -7.72
N GLY A 87 11.41 -11.38 -7.74
CA GLY A 87 10.13 -11.29 -8.44
C GLY A 87 8.99 -12.03 -7.74
N LYS A 88 9.18 -12.50 -6.51
CA LYS A 88 8.16 -13.26 -5.77
C LYS A 88 7.33 -12.34 -4.88
N PHE A 89 6.03 -12.39 -5.06
CA PHE A 89 5.03 -11.76 -4.21
C PHE A 89 4.53 -12.79 -3.19
N TYR A 90 4.53 -12.40 -1.93
CA TYR A 90 4.11 -13.22 -0.80
C TYR A 90 2.82 -12.65 -0.21
N VAL A 91 1.80 -13.47 -0.04
CA VAL A 91 0.53 -13.09 0.59
C VAL A 91 0.06 -14.18 1.53
N PHE A 92 -0.31 -13.77 2.74
CA PHE A 92 -0.73 -14.66 3.82
C PHE A 92 -2.14 -14.30 4.30
N GLY A 93 -2.89 -15.29 4.77
CA GLY A 93 -4.10 -15.09 5.56
C GLY A 93 -5.21 -14.32 4.82
N GLY A 94 -5.82 -13.39 5.54
CA GLY A 94 -7.04 -12.71 5.14
C GLY A 94 -8.29 -13.56 5.36
N ALA A 95 -9.42 -13.12 4.82
CA ALA A 95 -10.70 -13.83 4.93
C ALA A 95 -11.37 -14.01 3.57
N ILE A 96 -12.11 -15.10 3.44
CA ILE A 96 -13.08 -15.32 2.36
C ILE A 96 -14.49 -15.23 2.94
N ASP A 97 -15.42 -14.69 2.16
CA ASP A 97 -16.81 -14.49 2.55
C ASP A 97 -17.71 -14.36 1.29
N PRO A 98 -19.02 -14.09 1.44
CA PRO A 98 -19.91 -13.94 0.29
C PRO A 98 -19.46 -12.85 -0.70
N GLU A 99 -18.86 -11.75 -0.25
CA GLU A 99 -18.37 -10.68 -1.12
C GLU A 99 -17.08 -11.05 -1.87
N THR A 100 -16.42 -12.13 -1.46
CA THR A 100 -15.26 -12.73 -2.15
C THR A 100 -15.59 -14.03 -2.88
N GLY A 101 -16.87 -14.46 -2.87
CA GLY A 101 -17.37 -15.62 -3.60
C GLY A 101 -17.46 -16.91 -2.77
N SER A 102 -17.35 -16.85 -1.44
CA SER A 102 -17.55 -17.97 -0.54
C SER A 102 -18.97 -17.96 0.03
N GLN A 103 -19.53 -19.12 0.33
CA GLN A 103 -20.84 -19.22 1.00
C GLN A 103 -20.77 -18.87 2.51
N SER A 104 -19.58 -18.91 3.10
CA SER A 104 -19.36 -18.64 4.51
C SER A 104 -18.10 -17.83 4.72
N THR A 105 -18.04 -17.09 5.84
CA THR A 105 -16.85 -16.37 6.25
C THR A 105 -15.85 -17.34 6.89
N ILE A 106 -14.67 -17.43 6.28
CA ILE A 106 -13.57 -18.28 6.73
C ILE A 106 -12.30 -17.48 6.73
N ALA A 107 -11.63 -17.51 7.84
CA ALA A 107 -10.30 -16.96 7.97
C ALA A 107 -9.23 -17.94 7.52
N LEU A 108 -8.15 -17.41 6.99
CA LEU A 108 -7.11 -18.18 6.35
C LEU A 108 -5.77 -17.97 7.04
N ASN A 109 -4.93 -19.01 6.96
CA ASN A 109 -3.54 -18.98 7.45
C ASN A 109 -2.57 -19.65 6.47
N ASP A 110 -2.91 -19.63 5.19
CA ASP A 110 -2.04 -20.16 4.14
C ASP A 110 -1.13 -19.07 3.59
N MET A 111 0.14 -19.41 3.39
CA MET A 111 1.10 -18.59 2.62
C MET A 111 0.98 -18.96 1.15
N ASN A 112 0.73 -17.95 0.30
CA ASN A 112 0.73 -18.11 -1.14
C ASN A 112 1.83 -17.23 -1.75
N ILE A 113 2.49 -17.76 -2.76
CA ILE A 113 3.63 -17.14 -3.41
C ILE A 113 3.33 -17.06 -4.90
N PHE A 114 3.38 -15.84 -5.45
CA PHE A 114 3.24 -15.60 -6.87
C PHE A 114 4.57 -15.15 -7.45
N ASP A 115 5.11 -15.92 -8.35
CA ASP A 115 6.30 -15.54 -9.12
C ASP A 115 5.87 -14.69 -10.32
N THR A 116 6.22 -13.40 -10.31
CA THR A 116 5.85 -12.44 -11.35
C THR A 116 6.62 -12.63 -12.66
N ILE A 117 7.69 -13.41 -12.65
CA ILE A 117 8.51 -13.68 -13.83
C ILE A 117 7.93 -14.86 -14.61
N SER A 118 7.66 -15.96 -13.91
CA SER A 118 7.07 -17.18 -14.52
C SER A 118 5.54 -17.17 -14.50
N LEU A 119 4.90 -16.18 -13.87
CA LEU A 119 3.46 -16.07 -13.62
C LEU A 119 2.90 -17.35 -12.95
N THR A 120 3.62 -17.88 -11.97
CA THR A 120 3.29 -19.16 -11.34
C THR A 120 2.97 -19.00 -9.86
N TRP A 121 1.86 -19.60 -9.44
CA TRP A 121 1.46 -19.71 -8.03
C TRP A 121 2.06 -20.96 -7.37
N SER A 122 2.51 -20.80 -6.15
CA SER A 122 2.95 -21.89 -5.26
C SER A 122 2.53 -21.61 -3.82
N LYS A 123 2.65 -22.63 -2.96
CA LYS A 123 2.40 -22.53 -1.53
C LYS A 123 3.72 -22.39 -0.79
N GLY A 124 3.74 -21.58 0.25
CA GLY A 124 4.79 -21.59 1.26
C GLY A 124 4.46 -22.58 2.38
N SER A 125 5.41 -22.79 3.29
CA SER A 125 5.28 -23.70 4.41
C SER A 125 4.08 -23.36 5.31
N SER A 126 3.35 -24.37 5.73
CA SER A 126 2.31 -24.29 6.77
C SER A 126 2.84 -24.72 8.16
N ILE A 127 4.08 -25.21 8.24
CA ILE A 127 4.67 -25.70 9.49
C ILE A 127 4.99 -24.50 10.39
N TYR A 128 4.37 -24.45 11.57
CA TYR A 128 4.43 -23.34 12.51
C TYR A 128 3.88 -22.02 11.96
N ALA A 129 3.03 -22.05 10.93
CA ALA A 129 2.30 -20.88 10.49
C ALA A 129 1.44 -20.31 11.63
N PRO A 130 1.28 -18.99 11.74
CA PRO A 130 0.43 -18.39 12.76
C PRO A 130 -1.04 -18.77 12.54
N LEU A 131 -1.87 -18.50 13.56
CA LEU A 131 -3.32 -18.64 13.44
C LEU A 131 -3.86 -17.77 12.31
N PRO A 132 -5.05 -18.11 11.77
CA PRO A 132 -5.71 -17.30 10.75
C PRO A 132 -5.79 -15.83 11.16
N ARG A 133 -5.38 -14.91 10.29
CA ARG A 133 -5.20 -13.50 10.62
C ARG A 133 -5.62 -12.57 9.50
N MET A 134 -6.19 -11.40 9.87
CA MET A 134 -6.56 -10.30 8.98
C MET A 134 -6.15 -8.94 9.56
N ASP A 135 -6.24 -7.88 8.74
CA ASP A 135 -5.98 -6.47 9.13
C ASP A 135 -4.60 -6.21 9.74
N PHE A 136 -3.63 -7.06 9.43
CA PHE A 136 -2.21 -6.93 9.81
C PHE A 136 -1.40 -6.24 8.72
N THR A 137 -0.17 -5.88 9.03
CA THR A 137 0.80 -5.43 8.02
C THR A 137 1.93 -6.43 7.85
N THR A 138 2.48 -6.46 6.63
CA THR A 138 3.66 -7.24 6.28
C THR A 138 4.76 -6.33 5.75
N THR A 139 5.99 -6.57 6.19
CA THR A 139 7.16 -5.84 5.72
C THR A 139 8.29 -6.80 5.43
N LEU A 140 8.80 -6.77 4.20
CA LEU A 140 9.95 -7.58 3.80
C LEU A 140 11.25 -6.82 4.07
N LEU A 141 12.10 -7.37 4.90
CA LEU A 141 13.44 -6.85 5.21
C LEU A 141 14.44 -7.21 4.11
N SER A 142 15.57 -6.51 4.07
CA SER A 142 16.63 -6.74 3.08
C SER A 142 17.28 -8.12 3.16
N ASN A 143 17.21 -8.78 4.33
CA ASN A 143 17.69 -10.14 4.58
C ASN A 143 16.70 -11.25 4.16
N GLY A 144 15.55 -10.89 3.59
CA GLY A 144 14.55 -11.86 3.14
C GLY A 144 13.54 -12.31 4.21
N ILE A 145 13.57 -11.71 5.40
CA ILE A 145 12.56 -11.98 6.43
C ILE A 145 11.34 -11.08 6.21
N ILE A 146 10.15 -11.67 6.18
CA ILE A 146 8.88 -10.93 6.24
C ILE A 146 8.46 -10.81 7.70
N VAL A 147 8.23 -9.58 8.15
CA VAL A 147 7.75 -9.28 9.52
C VAL A 147 6.25 -9.02 9.45
N PHE A 148 5.48 -9.77 10.24
CA PHE A 148 4.04 -9.61 10.40
C PHE A 148 3.76 -8.86 11.70
N ILE A 149 2.98 -7.77 11.61
CA ILE A 149 2.75 -6.88 12.74
C ILE A 149 1.25 -6.72 12.97
N GLY A 150 0.79 -6.97 14.21
CA GLY A 150 -0.56 -6.76 14.67
C GLY A 150 -1.63 -7.52 13.89
N GLY A 151 -2.79 -6.90 13.69
CA GLY A 151 -3.95 -7.50 13.07
C GLY A 151 -4.88 -8.19 14.06
N ARG A 152 -5.84 -8.97 13.54
CA ARG A 152 -6.85 -9.69 14.32
C ARG A 152 -6.84 -11.16 13.99
N GLU A 153 -6.99 -12.00 14.99
CA GLU A 153 -7.30 -13.40 14.82
C GLU A 153 -8.80 -13.56 14.59
N THR A 154 -9.14 -14.30 13.57
CA THR A 154 -10.47 -14.22 12.97
C THR A 154 -11.55 -15.00 13.71
N ASN A 155 -11.20 -16.01 14.49
CA ASN A 155 -12.21 -16.82 15.19
C ASN A 155 -13.00 -16.01 16.23
N ASN A 156 -12.38 -14.99 16.82
CA ASN A 156 -13.01 -14.14 17.84
C ASN A 156 -12.85 -12.64 17.57
N LEU A 157 -12.26 -12.23 16.42
CA LEU A 157 -11.92 -10.82 16.10
C LEU A 157 -11.09 -10.13 17.20
N VAL A 158 -10.22 -10.90 17.85
CA VAL A 158 -9.35 -10.41 18.93
C VAL A 158 -8.07 -9.85 18.32
N ASP A 159 -7.69 -8.66 18.75
CA ASP A 159 -6.41 -8.07 18.34
C ASP A 159 -5.25 -8.93 18.82
N VAL A 160 -4.30 -9.15 17.92
CA VAL A 160 -3.06 -9.86 18.22
C VAL A 160 -2.14 -8.96 19.02
N ASP A 161 -1.40 -9.54 19.96
CA ASP A 161 -0.34 -8.81 20.65
C ASP A 161 0.71 -8.31 19.64
N ILE A 162 0.75 -7.00 19.43
CA ILE A 162 1.68 -6.35 18.49
C ILE A 162 3.15 -6.55 18.87
N ASN A 163 3.43 -6.85 20.14
CA ASN A 163 4.78 -7.10 20.63
C ASN A 163 5.26 -8.53 20.30
N GLN A 164 4.33 -9.43 19.96
CA GLN A 164 4.61 -10.77 19.46
C GLN A 164 4.70 -10.74 17.93
N LEU A 165 5.90 -10.63 17.42
CA LEU A 165 6.16 -10.58 15.98
C LEU A 165 6.18 -11.98 15.40
N VAL A 166 5.50 -12.18 14.29
CA VAL A 166 5.61 -13.39 13.47
C VAL A 166 6.54 -13.09 12.30
N LEU A 167 7.43 -14.01 12.00
CA LEU A 167 8.47 -13.88 10.99
C LEU A 167 8.38 -15.05 10.00
N TYR A 168 8.52 -14.73 8.72
CA TYR A 168 8.64 -15.74 7.67
C TYR A 168 9.94 -15.53 6.89
N ASP A 169 10.78 -16.55 6.92
CA ASP A 169 12.04 -16.59 6.16
C ASP A 169 11.75 -17.06 4.74
N THR A 170 11.85 -16.14 3.77
CA THR A 170 11.58 -16.43 2.36
C THR A 170 12.65 -17.28 1.69
N THR A 171 13.82 -17.41 2.30
CA THR A 171 14.94 -18.21 1.77
C THR A 171 14.81 -19.68 2.20
N ASN A 172 14.46 -19.89 3.47
CA ASN A 172 14.36 -21.22 4.06
C ASN A 172 12.93 -21.78 4.11
N ASP A 173 11.94 -20.98 3.69
CA ASP A 173 10.50 -21.33 3.75
C ASP A 173 10.07 -21.74 5.16
N LYS A 174 10.37 -20.89 6.17
CA LYS A 174 10.16 -21.20 7.59
C LYS A 174 9.50 -20.07 8.35
N TRP A 175 8.56 -20.45 9.21
CA TRP A 175 7.95 -19.56 10.19
C TRP A 175 8.74 -19.57 11.51
N SER A 176 8.76 -18.44 12.17
CA SER A 176 9.24 -18.25 13.52
C SER A 176 8.53 -17.07 14.19
N SER A 177 8.79 -16.87 15.48
CA SER A 177 8.24 -15.73 16.22
C SER A 177 9.29 -15.17 17.17
N MET A 178 9.13 -13.90 17.54
CA MET A 178 9.90 -13.27 18.60
C MET A 178 9.06 -12.26 19.37
N THR A 179 9.36 -12.07 20.65
CA THR A 179 8.85 -10.94 21.41
C THR A 179 9.76 -9.75 21.19
N ALA A 180 9.23 -8.65 20.67
CA ALA A 180 9.98 -7.40 20.57
C ALA A 180 10.25 -6.82 21.96
N ARG A 181 11.36 -6.14 22.12
CA ARG A 181 11.70 -5.38 23.32
C ARG A 181 11.40 -3.90 23.17
N GLY A 182 11.73 -3.10 24.17
CA GLY A 182 11.55 -1.66 24.18
C GLY A 182 10.19 -1.25 24.73
N VAL A 183 9.52 -0.30 24.10
CA VAL A 183 8.20 0.19 24.55
C VAL A 183 7.13 -0.86 24.27
N ILE A 184 6.30 -1.14 25.27
CA ILE A 184 5.11 -2.01 25.08
C ILE A 184 4.04 -1.19 24.40
N LEU A 185 3.63 -1.60 23.22
CA LEU A 185 2.60 -0.94 22.43
C LEU A 185 1.24 -1.56 22.66
N GLU A 186 0.21 -0.74 22.49
CA GLU A 186 -1.17 -1.23 22.41
C GLU A 186 -1.38 -2.05 21.13
N ASN A 187 -2.13 -3.14 21.28
CA ASN A 187 -2.54 -3.95 20.15
C ASN A 187 -3.32 -3.11 19.14
N ARG A 188 -3.10 -3.38 17.86
CA ARG A 188 -3.77 -2.65 16.78
C ARG A 188 -3.98 -3.50 15.54
N ASN A 189 -4.99 -3.13 14.81
CA ASN A 189 -5.32 -3.67 13.50
C ASN A 189 -5.58 -2.51 12.52
N ALA A 190 -5.70 -2.80 11.24
CA ALA A 190 -6.02 -1.83 10.18
C ALA A 190 -5.06 -0.60 10.14
N HIS A 191 -3.82 -0.79 10.60
CA HIS A 191 -2.73 0.17 10.52
C HIS A 191 -1.96 0.04 9.21
N SER A 192 -1.03 0.95 8.97
CA SER A 192 -0.06 0.85 7.88
C SER A 192 1.37 0.70 8.39
N ALA A 193 2.26 0.16 7.55
CA ALA A 193 3.68 0.05 7.85
C ALA A 193 4.53 0.31 6.60
N VAL A 194 5.69 0.95 6.77
CA VAL A 194 6.67 1.15 5.72
C VAL A 194 8.06 0.81 6.21
N LEU A 195 8.89 0.22 5.34
CA LEU A 195 10.30 -0.05 5.62
C LEU A 195 11.16 1.15 5.21
N THR A 196 11.98 1.62 6.12
CA THR A 196 12.96 2.68 5.83
C THR A 196 14.26 2.10 5.25
N PRO A 197 15.06 2.90 4.52
CA PRO A 197 16.35 2.44 3.99
C PRO A 197 17.35 1.98 5.06
N ASP A 198 17.18 2.43 6.29
CA ASP A 198 18.00 2.04 7.45
C ASP A 198 17.37 0.88 8.25
N GLU A 199 16.51 0.07 7.63
CA GLU A 199 15.92 -1.15 8.22
C GLU A 199 15.10 -0.90 9.49
N ARG A 200 14.40 0.22 9.58
CA ARG A 200 13.35 0.44 10.57
C ARG A 200 11.99 0.28 9.91
N ILE A 201 11.03 -0.28 10.64
CA ILE A 201 9.64 -0.32 10.20
C ILE A 201 8.89 0.78 10.94
N ILE A 202 8.33 1.73 10.21
CA ILE A 202 7.47 2.77 10.76
C ILE A 202 6.03 2.30 10.63
N VAL A 203 5.35 2.18 11.77
CA VAL A 203 3.94 1.81 11.88
C VAL A 203 3.12 3.03 12.21
N PHE A 204 2.02 3.23 11.49
CA PHE A 204 1.16 4.38 11.70
C PHE A 204 -0.31 4.01 11.76
N GLY A 205 -1.06 4.67 12.66
CA GLY A 205 -2.50 4.58 12.77
C GLY A 205 -3.05 3.22 13.20
N GLY A 206 -4.23 2.90 12.71
CA GLY A 206 -4.99 1.73 13.09
C GLY A 206 -5.95 1.97 14.25
N CYS A 207 -6.56 0.91 14.73
CA CYS A 207 -7.46 0.93 15.87
C CYS A 207 -7.24 -0.31 16.75
N LYS A 208 -7.75 -0.25 17.97
CA LYS A 208 -7.91 -1.40 18.85
C LYS A 208 -9.35 -1.91 18.77
N GLY A 209 -9.52 -3.23 18.77
CA GLY A 209 -10.84 -3.81 18.59
C GLY A 209 -11.49 -3.40 17.27
N MET A 210 -12.72 -2.96 17.31
CA MET A 210 -13.45 -2.55 16.10
C MET A 210 -13.21 -1.10 15.71
N ASN A 211 -13.08 -0.17 16.68
CA ASN A 211 -12.99 1.27 16.41
C ASN A 211 -12.39 2.08 17.56
N GLU A 212 -11.75 1.45 18.54
CA GLU A 212 -11.13 2.17 19.64
C GLU A 212 -9.85 2.88 19.18
N THR A 213 -9.70 4.12 19.57
CA THR A 213 -8.50 4.92 19.29
C THR A 213 -7.30 4.38 20.05
N ILE A 214 -6.16 4.34 19.42
CA ILE A 214 -4.88 4.02 20.05
C ILE A 214 -4.14 5.30 20.45
N LEU A 215 -3.42 5.26 21.58
CA LEU A 215 -2.71 6.43 22.09
C LEU A 215 -1.49 6.80 21.21
N ASN A 216 -0.68 5.81 20.87
CA ASN A 216 0.55 6.03 20.12
C ASN A 216 0.34 5.74 18.64
N GLN A 217 -0.14 6.76 17.89
CA GLN A 217 -0.41 6.61 16.47
C GLN A 217 0.82 6.21 15.65
N LEU A 218 2.01 6.67 16.05
CA LEU A 218 3.28 6.42 15.38
C LEU A 218 4.19 5.59 16.26
N ALA A 219 4.74 4.50 15.73
CA ALA A 219 5.71 3.65 16.39
C ALA A 219 6.79 3.18 15.40
N ILE A 220 7.96 2.87 15.92
CA ILE A 220 9.11 2.44 15.13
C ILE A 220 9.61 1.12 15.67
N LEU A 221 9.73 0.12 14.78
CA LEU A 221 10.41 -1.14 15.06
C LEU A 221 11.82 -1.11 14.45
N ASN A 222 12.83 -1.12 15.29
CA ASN A 222 14.22 -1.27 14.87
C ASN A 222 14.53 -2.76 14.65
N THR A 223 14.78 -3.15 13.40
CA THR A 223 15.06 -4.54 13.03
C THR A 223 16.56 -4.87 12.96
N LYS A 224 17.45 -3.91 13.24
CA LYS A 224 18.89 -4.13 13.35
C LYS A 224 19.32 -4.70 14.70
N THR A 225 18.47 -4.64 15.69
CA THR A 225 18.71 -5.22 17.02
C THR A 225 18.09 -6.63 17.10
N TYR A 226 18.57 -7.44 18.02
CA TYR A 226 17.95 -8.75 18.33
C TYR A 226 17.76 -8.91 19.83
N PRO A 227 16.56 -9.12 20.36
CA PRO A 227 15.26 -9.02 19.66
C PRO A 227 15.03 -7.63 19.05
N TYR A 228 14.08 -7.54 18.08
CA TYR A 228 13.69 -6.25 17.50
C TYR A 228 13.14 -5.34 18.59
N GLU A 229 13.23 -4.02 18.39
CA GLU A 229 12.98 -3.06 19.46
C GLU A 229 12.00 -1.97 19.07
N TRP A 230 10.91 -1.86 19.83
CA TRP A 230 9.92 -0.81 19.69
C TRP A 230 10.35 0.49 20.34
N SER A 231 10.10 1.60 19.68
CA SER A 231 10.24 2.96 20.21
C SER A 231 9.12 3.86 19.69
N ILE A 232 8.86 4.95 20.41
CA ILE A 232 7.92 5.99 19.99
C ILE A 232 8.74 7.24 19.67
N PRO A 233 8.69 7.75 18.43
CA PRO A 233 9.43 8.94 18.05
C PRO A 233 8.79 10.19 18.66
N GLN A 234 9.60 11.21 18.92
CA GLN A 234 9.09 12.55 19.19
C GLN A 234 8.61 13.15 17.86
N VAL A 235 7.36 13.54 17.83
CA VAL A 235 6.72 14.10 16.64
C VAL A 235 6.65 15.62 16.76
N SER A 236 7.02 16.33 15.72
CA SER A 236 6.84 17.77 15.64
C SER A 236 5.86 18.15 14.54
N ALA A 237 5.17 19.29 14.71
CA ALA A 237 4.23 19.84 13.76
C ALA A 237 4.70 21.26 13.40
N LEU A 238 5.36 21.40 12.24
CA LEU A 238 5.81 22.72 11.78
C LEU A 238 4.71 23.46 11.03
N ASN A 239 4.03 22.81 10.10
CA ASN A 239 3.04 23.43 9.21
C ASN A 239 1.77 22.61 9.02
N SER A 240 1.66 21.46 9.69
CA SER A 240 0.54 20.55 9.59
C SER A 240 0.31 19.90 10.94
N SER A 241 -0.93 19.88 11.41
CA SER A 241 -1.27 19.10 12.60
C SER A 241 -1.08 17.61 12.30
N PRO A 242 -0.61 16.81 13.27
CA PRO A 242 -0.62 15.36 13.13
C PRO A 242 -2.04 14.90 12.83
N PRO A 243 -2.20 13.85 12.01
CA PRO A 243 -3.51 13.31 11.75
C PRO A 243 -4.16 12.81 13.04
N GLU A 244 -5.47 13.02 13.13
CA GLU A 244 -6.26 12.31 14.11
C GLU A 244 -6.19 10.80 13.87
N SER A 245 -6.71 9.99 14.79
CA SER A 245 -6.72 8.54 14.65
C SER A 245 -7.39 8.11 13.34
N ILE A 246 -6.64 7.49 12.46
CA ILE A 246 -7.13 6.94 11.19
C ILE A 246 -6.79 5.47 11.07
N GLN A 247 -7.68 4.71 10.43
CA GLN A 247 -7.52 3.29 10.14
C GLN A 247 -7.92 3.00 8.70
N LEU A 248 -7.59 1.82 8.18
CA LEU A 248 -7.88 1.41 6.79
C LEU A 248 -7.29 2.36 5.75
N HIS A 249 -6.21 3.04 6.09
CA HIS A 249 -5.45 3.91 5.20
C HIS A 249 -4.31 3.13 4.54
N SER A 250 -3.75 3.69 3.50
CA SER A 250 -2.52 3.20 2.89
C SER A 250 -1.34 4.11 3.22
N ALA A 251 -0.14 3.55 3.25
CA ALA A 251 1.08 4.33 3.36
C ALA A 251 2.14 3.86 2.36
N THR A 252 2.91 4.82 1.86
CA THR A 252 4.00 4.56 0.93
C THR A 252 5.18 5.44 1.31
N LEU A 253 6.39 4.86 1.33
CA LEU A 253 7.61 5.60 1.54
C LEU A 253 8.24 5.99 0.20
N ILE A 254 8.43 7.29 -0.01
CA ILE A 254 9.16 7.85 -1.15
C ILE A 254 10.29 8.70 -0.60
N GLU A 255 11.52 8.30 -0.85
CA GLU A 255 12.72 8.89 -0.26
C GLU A 255 12.67 8.93 1.28
N ASN A 256 12.49 10.12 1.86
CA ASN A 256 12.39 10.30 3.31
C ASN A 256 10.98 10.73 3.76
N TYR A 257 9.99 10.54 2.91
CA TYR A 257 8.62 10.96 3.21
C TYR A 257 7.67 9.77 3.16
N MET A 258 6.95 9.56 4.26
CA MET A 258 5.86 8.60 4.33
C MET A 258 4.57 9.31 3.95
N PHE A 259 4.02 8.92 2.82
CA PHE A 259 2.73 9.39 2.31
C PHE A 259 1.63 8.52 2.86
N ILE A 260 0.66 9.13 3.51
CA ILE A 260 -0.48 8.46 4.13
C ILE A 260 -1.74 8.94 3.45
N ASN A 261 -2.49 7.99 2.87
CA ASN A 261 -3.60 8.31 2.00
C ASN A 261 -4.87 7.61 2.46
N PHE A 262 -6.01 8.31 2.33
CA PHE A 262 -7.34 7.81 2.64
C PHE A 262 -7.50 7.35 4.08
N GLY A 263 -8.28 6.30 4.30
CA GLY A 263 -8.60 5.80 5.61
C GLY A 263 -9.90 6.41 6.16
N GLN A 264 -10.20 6.01 7.37
CA GLN A 264 -11.41 6.44 8.08
C GLN A 264 -11.07 6.86 9.50
N ASN A 265 -11.74 7.92 9.97
CA ASN A 265 -11.78 8.29 11.38
C ASN A 265 -13.19 8.07 11.89
N TYR A 266 -13.40 7.03 12.69
CA TYR A 266 -14.73 6.71 13.23
C TYR A 266 -15.20 7.65 14.34
N GLN A 267 -14.32 8.51 14.87
CA GLN A 267 -14.72 9.57 15.82
C GLN A 267 -15.50 10.68 15.12
N ILE A 268 -15.32 10.84 13.80
CA ILE A 268 -16.06 11.81 13.00
C ILE A 268 -17.38 11.17 12.56
N GLN A 269 -18.47 11.45 13.32
CA GLN A 269 -19.78 10.89 13.03
C GLN A 269 -20.45 11.50 11.78
N ASN A 270 -20.05 12.71 11.38
CA ASN A 270 -20.61 13.36 10.20
C ASN A 270 -19.82 12.96 8.94
N SER A 271 -20.47 12.15 8.11
CA SER A 271 -19.88 11.63 6.87
C SER A 271 -19.50 12.71 5.83
N GLU A 272 -20.10 13.90 5.90
CA GLU A 272 -19.76 15.01 5.00
C GLU A 272 -18.42 15.67 5.36
N LEU A 273 -17.96 15.51 6.61
CA LEU A 273 -16.67 15.99 7.08
C LEU A 273 -15.52 14.98 6.85
N GLN A 274 -15.83 13.75 6.46
CA GLN A 274 -14.82 12.74 6.12
C GLN A 274 -14.28 13.03 4.70
N LYS A 275 -13.38 14.00 4.61
CA LYS A 275 -12.59 14.20 3.39
C LYS A 275 -11.55 13.09 3.27
N PRO A 276 -11.13 12.72 2.06
CA PRO A 276 -10.00 11.81 1.91
C PRO A 276 -8.78 12.43 2.61
N PHE A 277 -8.23 11.68 3.57
CA PHE A 277 -7.05 12.12 4.30
C PHE A 277 -5.82 11.98 3.40
N PHE A 278 -4.99 13.00 3.42
CA PHE A 278 -3.68 12.99 2.78
C PHE A 278 -2.69 13.69 3.69
N TYR A 279 -1.72 12.95 4.17
CA TYR A 279 -0.70 13.45 5.08
C TYR A 279 0.68 13.03 4.61
N ILE A 280 1.67 13.85 4.92
CA ILE A 280 3.07 13.59 4.59
C ILE A 280 3.88 13.71 5.88
N LEU A 281 4.57 12.63 6.24
CA LEU A 281 5.50 12.60 7.36
C LEU A 281 6.93 12.56 6.83
N ASN A 282 7.75 13.56 7.20
CA ASN A 282 9.20 13.48 7.01
C ASN A 282 9.77 12.52 8.06
N ILE A 283 10.31 11.38 7.65
CA ILE A 283 10.80 10.34 8.55
C ILE A 283 12.22 10.59 9.10
N ARG A 284 12.89 11.66 8.72
CA ARG A 284 14.22 12.02 9.25
C ARG A 284 14.11 12.60 10.66
N ASP A 285 13.11 13.44 10.85
CA ASP A 285 12.88 14.21 12.08
C ASP A 285 11.47 14.03 12.63
N PHE A 286 10.66 13.17 12.02
CA PHE A 286 9.26 12.91 12.36
C PHE A 286 8.40 14.18 12.41
N THR A 287 8.58 15.04 11.40
CA THR A 287 7.82 16.27 11.22
C THR A 287 6.70 16.07 10.21
N TRP A 288 5.47 16.47 10.58
CA TRP A 288 4.37 16.54 9.63
C TRP A 288 4.52 17.77 8.73
N VAL A 289 4.48 17.54 7.41
CA VAL A 289 4.67 18.58 6.40
C VAL A 289 3.49 18.62 5.42
N THR A 290 3.34 19.75 4.72
CA THR A 290 2.31 19.93 3.70
C THR A 290 2.85 19.80 2.28
N GLN A 291 4.17 19.76 2.14
CA GLN A 291 4.85 19.72 0.84
C GLN A 291 5.93 18.62 0.86
N PHE A 292 6.13 18.03 -0.30
CA PHE A 292 7.21 17.09 -0.58
C PHE A 292 8.30 17.80 -1.36
N GLU A 293 9.51 17.73 -0.87
CA GLU A 293 10.70 18.27 -1.52
C GLU A 293 11.57 17.11 -2.04
N PRO A 294 11.44 16.75 -3.32
CA PRO A 294 12.24 15.68 -3.89
C PRO A 294 13.72 16.09 -3.91
N LYS A 295 14.60 15.11 -3.70
CA LYS A 295 16.04 15.36 -3.88
C LYS A 295 16.29 15.83 -5.30
N GLN A 296 16.88 17.02 -5.45
CA GLN A 296 17.33 17.48 -6.74
C GLN A 296 18.41 16.51 -7.25
N SER A 297 18.20 15.97 -8.43
CA SER A 297 19.29 15.27 -9.13
C SER A 297 20.47 16.24 -9.28
N PRO A 298 21.73 15.83 -9.02
CA PRO A 298 22.85 16.73 -9.22
C PRO A 298 22.82 17.21 -10.66
N VAL A 299 22.63 18.50 -10.83
CA VAL A 299 22.79 19.16 -12.12
C VAL A 299 24.25 19.00 -12.49
N THR A 300 24.54 18.16 -13.46
CA THR A 300 25.89 18.06 -14.06
C THR A 300 26.11 19.40 -14.78
N THR A 301 26.62 20.38 -14.06
CA THR A 301 27.16 21.57 -14.70
C THR A 301 28.41 21.13 -15.45
N ASN A 302 28.25 20.89 -16.74
CA ASN A 302 29.40 20.87 -17.65
C ASN A 302 29.99 22.28 -17.57
N SER A 303 31.07 22.41 -16.80
CA SER A 303 31.90 23.61 -16.81
C SER A 303 32.46 23.76 -18.20
N VAL A 304 31.84 24.60 -19.01
CA VAL A 304 32.40 25.07 -20.25
C VAL A 304 33.54 25.99 -19.87
N THR A 305 34.78 25.49 -19.99
CA THR A 305 35.98 26.33 -19.94
C THR A 305 35.89 27.39 -21.02
N PRO A 306 36.13 28.68 -20.73
CA PRO A 306 36.12 29.70 -21.75
C PRO A 306 37.27 29.50 -22.71
N ILE A 307 36.96 29.17 -23.95
CA ILE A 307 37.93 29.17 -25.05
C ILE A 307 38.16 30.63 -25.47
N THR A 308 39.38 31.10 -25.32
CA THR A 308 39.85 32.40 -25.77
C THR A 308 39.61 32.57 -27.28
N THR A 309 38.84 33.56 -27.65
CA THR A 309 38.51 33.87 -29.03
C THR A 309 39.71 34.50 -29.73
N VAL A 310 40.12 33.90 -30.86
CA VAL A 310 40.90 34.58 -31.92
C VAL A 310 39.93 34.84 -33.09
N PRO A 311 39.88 36.06 -33.65
CA PRO A 311 38.94 36.40 -34.70
C PRO A 311 39.42 35.92 -36.07
N ILE A 312 38.63 35.18 -36.82
CA ILE A 312 38.77 34.96 -38.27
C ILE A 312 37.41 35.18 -38.96
N SER A 313 37.51 35.90 -40.08
CA SER A 313 36.50 36.43 -40.95
C SER A 313 35.43 35.49 -41.50
N SER A 314 34.32 36.11 -41.76
CA SER A 314 33.12 35.75 -42.51
C SER A 314 33.27 34.84 -43.73
N THR A 315 32.42 33.80 -43.82
CA THR A 315 31.68 33.46 -45.04
C THR A 315 30.41 32.70 -44.69
N SER A 316 29.32 33.14 -45.24
CA SER A 316 27.94 32.69 -45.13
C SER A 316 27.73 31.35 -45.86
N ILE A 317 27.14 30.36 -45.20
CA ILE A 317 26.33 29.29 -45.83
C ILE A 317 25.33 28.80 -44.79
N SER A 318 24.03 28.89 -45.09
CA SER A 318 22.97 28.15 -44.42
C SER A 318 22.97 26.71 -44.82
N PRO A 319 22.68 25.79 -43.94
CA PRO A 319 21.58 24.87 -44.22
C PRO A 319 20.73 24.42 -42.98
N ASN A 320 19.53 24.22 -43.28
CA ASN A 320 18.49 23.31 -42.72
C ASN A 320 18.66 22.67 -41.32
N LEU A 321 17.75 23.03 -40.49
CA LEU A 321 17.40 22.34 -39.24
C LEU A 321 16.73 20.97 -39.53
N THR A 322 17.22 19.94 -38.93
CA THR A 322 16.45 18.76 -38.54
C THR A 322 16.48 18.65 -37.02
N ALA A 323 15.30 18.73 -36.44
CA ALA A 323 15.09 18.60 -34.99
C ALA A 323 15.19 17.13 -34.58
N GLU A 324 16.13 16.80 -33.70
CA GLU A 324 16.10 15.56 -32.96
C GLU A 324 15.53 15.76 -31.56
N LYS A 325 14.60 14.86 -31.22
CA LYS A 325 13.77 14.88 -30.01
C LYS A 325 14.61 14.53 -28.77
N SER A 326 14.67 15.43 -27.81
CA SER A 326 15.01 15.13 -26.42
C SER A 326 13.77 14.57 -25.72
N GLY A 327 13.73 13.28 -25.48
CA GLY A 327 12.57 12.64 -24.86
C GLY A 327 12.94 11.44 -23.98
N GLN A 328 13.78 11.61 -22.95
CA GLN A 328 14.07 10.49 -22.04
C GLN A 328 14.18 10.83 -20.54
N ILE A 329 14.00 12.06 -20.11
CA ILE A 329 14.17 12.43 -18.68
C ILE A 329 12.84 12.47 -17.91
N GLY A 330 11.69 12.54 -18.61
CA GLY A 330 10.36 12.61 -17.98
C GLY A 330 9.81 11.30 -17.42
N ILE A 331 10.32 10.15 -17.88
CA ILE A 331 9.68 8.83 -17.64
C ILE A 331 10.03 8.25 -16.26
N ILE A 332 11.20 8.54 -15.69
CA ILE A 332 11.63 7.93 -14.41
C ILE A 332 10.95 8.59 -13.20
N LEU A 333 10.65 9.88 -13.25
CA LEU A 333 9.92 10.57 -12.18
C LEU A 333 8.41 10.29 -12.20
N GLY A 334 7.84 9.99 -13.37
CA GLY A 334 6.43 9.63 -13.53
C GLY A 334 6.09 8.26 -12.94
N ALA A 335 6.96 7.26 -13.04
CA ALA A 335 6.67 5.89 -12.62
C ALA A 335 6.53 5.71 -11.11
N VAL A 336 7.27 6.46 -10.30
CA VAL A 336 7.17 6.41 -8.83
C VAL A 336 5.92 7.18 -8.34
N GLY A 337 5.60 8.30 -8.97
CA GLY A 337 4.36 9.04 -8.70
C GLY A 337 3.10 8.26 -9.10
N LEU A 338 3.14 7.55 -10.22
CA LEU A 338 2.03 6.77 -10.76
C LEU A 338 1.64 5.58 -9.87
N SER A 339 2.59 4.90 -9.21
CA SER A 339 2.27 3.78 -8.31
C SER A 339 1.48 4.24 -7.08
N VAL A 340 1.75 5.44 -6.55
CA VAL A 340 1.00 6.03 -5.43
C VAL A 340 -0.43 6.37 -5.87
N VAL A 341 -0.61 6.90 -7.08
CA VAL A 341 -1.89 7.35 -7.59
C VAL A 341 -2.87 6.20 -7.86
N ILE A 342 -2.41 5.07 -8.41
CA ILE A 342 -3.31 3.94 -8.73
C ILE A 342 -3.80 3.24 -7.47
N ILE A 343 -2.94 3.06 -6.47
CA ILE A 343 -3.35 2.50 -5.17
C ILE A 343 -4.37 3.41 -4.49
N THR A 344 -4.23 4.73 -4.66
CA THR A 344 -5.12 5.72 -4.06
C THR A 344 -6.47 5.83 -4.77
N VAL A 345 -6.54 5.69 -6.09
CA VAL A 345 -7.81 5.70 -6.84
C VAL A 345 -8.64 4.45 -6.53
N ALA A 346 -8.04 3.27 -6.45
CA ALA A 346 -8.73 2.06 -6.04
C ALA A 346 -9.31 2.18 -4.61
N GLY A 347 -8.57 2.77 -3.67
CA GLY A 347 -9.04 3.04 -2.31
C GLY A 347 -10.19 4.07 -2.25
N PHE A 348 -10.14 5.12 -3.06
CA PHE A 348 -11.17 6.17 -3.08
C PHE A 348 -12.50 5.69 -3.69
N LEU A 349 -12.44 4.92 -4.76
CA LEU A 349 -13.63 4.32 -5.37
C LEU A 349 -14.26 3.29 -4.43
N GLY A 350 -13.44 2.45 -3.78
CA GLY A 350 -13.90 1.53 -2.74
C GLY A 350 -14.57 2.25 -1.57
N TYR A 351 -14.04 3.40 -1.13
CA TYR A 351 -14.63 4.21 -0.07
C TYR A 351 -15.98 4.81 -0.46
N LYS A 352 -16.10 5.44 -1.65
CA LYS A 352 -17.39 5.97 -2.14
C LYS A 352 -18.45 4.88 -2.22
N PHE A 353 -18.02 3.70 -2.62
CA PHE A 353 -18.88 2.56 -2.79
C PHE A 353 -19.39 2.01 -1.45
N TYR A 354 -18.51 1.80 -0.49
CA TYR A 354 -18.85 1.40 0.87
C TYR A 354 -19.82 2.37 1.53
N LYS A 355 -19.60 3.68 1.35
CA LYS A 355 -20.48 4.72 1.88
C LYS A 355 -21.90 4.63 1.32
N LYS A 356 -22.04 4.41 0.01
CA LYS A 356 -23.34 4.27 -0.65
C LYS A 356 -24.09 3.03 -0.17
N GLN A 357 -23.39 1.93 0.06
CA GLN A 357 -23.99 0.68 0.54
C GLN A 357 -24.50 0.79 1.99
N LYS A 358 -23.74 1.45 2.87
CA LYS A 358 -24.15 1.69 4.25
C LYS A 358 -25.40 2.59 4.32
N TYR A 359 -25.48 3.57 3.43
CA TYR A 359 -26.64 4.48 3.37
C TYR A 359 -27.91 3.73 2.92
N ASN A 360 -27.82 2.86 1.95
CA ASN A 360 -28.94 2.05 1.44
C ASN A 360 -29.44 0.98 2.44
N ARG A 361 -28.56 0.51 3.35
CA ARG A 361 -28.95 -0.44 4.42
C ARG A 361 -29.61 0.25 5.64
N ALA A 362 -29.51 1.56 5.76
CA ALA A 362 -30.03 2.32 6.89
C ALA A 362 -31.45 2.88 6.69
N ILE A 363 -32.11 2.65 5.55
CA ILE A 363 -33.49 3.05 5.30
C ILE A 363 -34.40 1.90 5.69
N PRO A 364 -35.15 1.97 6.83
CA PRO A 364 -36.17 1.00 7.12
C PRO A 364 -37.34 1.20 6.13
N THR A 365 -37.69 0.18 5.39
CA THR A 365 -38.96 0.15 4.66
C THR A 365 -40.08 0.26 5.66
N SER A 366 -40.79 1.37 5.63
CA SER A 366 -42.02 1.58 6.41
C SER A 366 -43.02 0.49 6.02
N GLY A 367 -43.26 -0.45 6.94
CA GLY A 367 -44.32 -1.46 6.81
C GLY A 367 -45.69 -0.79 6.71
N GLN A 368 -46.45 -1.18 5.71
CA GLN A 368 -47.86 -0.86 5.60
C GLN A 368 -48.58 -1.49 6.78
N ILE A 369 -49.27 -0.65 7.56
CA ILE A 369 -50.27 -1.07 8.53
C ILE A 369 -51.51 -1.38 7.70
N GLN A 370 -51.91 -2.65 7.64
CA GLN A 370 -53.24 -3.05 7.22
C GLN A 370 -54.16 -3.06 8.47
N THR A 371 -55.23 -2.30 8.37
CA THR A 371 -56.37 -2.31 9.28
C THR A 371 -57.16 -3.60 9.19
#